data_e41de0c29275f07be8dad650b55049cd
#
_entry.id   e41de0c29275f07be8dad650b55049cd
#
_cell.length_a   1.000
_cell.length_b   1.000
_cell.length_c   1.000
_cell.angle_alpha   90.00
_cell.angle_beta   90.00
_cell.angle_gamma   90.00
#
_symmetry.space_group_name_H-M   'P 1'
#
loop_
_entity.id
_entity.type
_entity.pdbx_description
1 polymer ?
#
loop_
_entity_poly.entity_id
_entity_poly.type
_entity_poly.pdbx_seq_one_letter_code
_entity_poly.pdbx_strand_id
1 'polypeptide(L)'
;MERNEPAVKSWRSTQVYGLAVICLLSGISIGYLARAPFQASAVKPQVAKPAVAQASDVKLTSAQWKHAADKQAEPLLALLRKSPHDPLLLAEIGKIYYQTRQFPMAAKYYADSVRIKPDAVVLVKLGGAYHLGGDDDKALSAWNHALRLDSNNPDALFNIGFVKWHGQGDRKAAIAAWQQLLKTNPNHPKRAQVEELLAQARQHSETPLAGNE
;
A
#
# COMPACT_ATOMS: atom_id res chain seq x y z
N MET A 1 -14.02 51.11 -7.11
CA MET A 1 -12.93 50.16 -7.38
C MET A 1 -13.56 48.94 -7.99
N GLU A 2 -13.69 48.91 -9.30
CA GLU A 2 -14.22 47.78 -10.07
C GLU A 2 -13.09 46.77 -10.30
N ARG A 3 -13.33 45.52 -9.93
CA ARG A 3 -12.41 44.39 -10.20
C ARG A 3 -12.69 43.87 -11.62
N ASN A 4 -11.76 44.11 -12.53
CA ASN A 4 -11.72 43.50 -13.85
C ASN A 4 -11.37 42.00 -13.72
N GLU A 5 -12.35 41.12 -13.92
CA GLU A 5 -12.10 39.69 -14.15
C GLU A 5 -11.77 39.46 -15.63
N PRO A 6 -10.75 38.66 -15.97
CA PRO A 6 -10.45 38.37 -17.36
C PRO A 6 -11.50 37.39 -17.93
N ALA A 7 -12.15 37.78 -19.01
CA ALA A 7 -13.13 36.98 -19.73
C ALA A 7 -12.49 35.71 -20.30
N VAL A 8 -12.94 34.54 -19.82
CA VAL A 8 -12.60 33.24 -20.39
C VAL A 8 -13.26 33.11 -21.77
N LYS A 9 -12.44 33.11 -22.82
CA LYS A 9 -12.86 33.00 -24.21
C LYS A 9 -13.40 31.58 -24.46
N SER A 10 -14.73 31.42 -24.41
CA SER A 10 -15.40 30.16 -24.76
C SER A 10 -15.30 29.93 -26.27
N TRP A 11 -14.61 28.88 -26.69
CA TRP A 11 -14.55 28.48 -28.09
C TRP A 11 -15.90 27.91 -28.50
N ARG A 12 -16.48 28.44 -29.59
CA ARG A 12 -17.75 27.96 -30.13
C ARG A 12 -17.54 26.55 -30.73
N SER A 13 -18.47 25.65 -30.48
CA SER A 13 -18.46 24.24 -30.95
C SER A 13 -18.16 24.08 -32.44
N THR A 14 -18.56 25.02 -33.26
CA THR A 14 -18.27 25.06 -34.71
C THR A 14 -16.79 25.16 -35.07
N GLN A 15 -15.94 25.71 -34.21
CA GLN A 15 -14.48 25.82 -34.47
C GLN A 15 -13.76 24.50 -34.14
N VAL A 16 -14.25 23.74 -33.18
CA VAL A 16 -13.69 22.43 -32.82
C VAL A 16 -13.99 21.38 -33.89
N TYR A 17 -15.19 21.41 -34.47
CA TYR A 17 -15.55 20.50 -35.57
C TYR A 17 -14.80 20.81 -36.88
N GLY A 18 -14.50 22.07 -37.14
CA GLY A 18 -13.71 22.46 -38.32
C GLY A 18 -12.29 21.92 -38.31
N LEU A 19 -11.62 21.91 -37.16
CA LEU A 19 -10.27 21.34 -36.99
C LEU A 19 -10.27 19.81 -37.12
N ALA A 20 -11.28 19.14 -36.59
CA ALA A 20 -11.39 17.69 -36.68
C ALA A 20 -11.59 17.18 -38.11
N VAL A 21 -12.36 17.92 -38.93
CA VAL A 21 -12.59 17.56 -40.33
C VAL A 21 -11.34 17.79 -41.21
N ILE A 22 -10.55 18.82 -40.93
CA ILE A 22 -9.29 19.07 -41.64
C ILE A 22 -8.26 17.98 -41.34
N CYS A 23 -8.17 17.50 -40.09
CA CYS A 23 -7.28 16.39 -39.74
C CYS A 23 -7.70 15.05 -40.38
N LEU A 24 -9.00 14.78 -40.55
CA LEU A 24 -9.49 13.59 -41.22
C LEU A 24 -9.23 13.60 -42.73
N LEU A 25 -9.39 14.74 -43.41
CA LEU A 25 -9.15 14.87 -44.82
C LEU A 25 -7.66 14.85 -45.21
N SER A 26 -6.77 15.35 -44.34
CA SER A 26 -5.31 15.27 -44.53
C SER A 26 -4.76 13.86 -44.33
N GLY A 27 -5.35 13.08 -43.39
CA GLY A 27 -4.97 11.68 -43.15
C GLY A 27 -5.31 10.74 -44.31
N ILE A 28 -6.41 10.98 -45.05
CA ILE A 28 -6.86 10.16 -46.20
C ILE A 28 -5.99 10.42 -47.44
N SER A 29 -5.48 11.65 -47.60
CA SER A 29 -4.66 12.03 -48.79
C SER A 29 -3.25 11.42 -48.74
N ILE A 30 -2.69 11.16 -47.56
CA ILE A 30 -1.36 10.57 -47.41
C ILE A 30 -1.40 9.05 -47.57
N GLY A 31 -2.53 8.40 -47.28
CA GLY A 31 -2.72 6.95 -47.40
C GLY A 31 -2.87 6.47 -48.88
N TYR A 32 -3.26 7.34 -49.81
CA TYR A 32 -3.54 6.95 -51.21
C TYR A 32 -2.34 7.04 -52.15
N LEU A 33 -1.30 7.78 -51.84
CA LEU A 33 -0.09 7.99 -52.66
C LEU A 33 1.02 6.97 -52.46
N ALA A 34 0.90 6.05 -51.49
CA ALA A 34 1.93 5.05 -51.16
C ALA A 34 1.67 3.66 -51.81
N ARG A 35 0.74 3.54 -52.78
CA ARG A 35 0.47 2.26 -53.42
C ARG A 35 1.15 2.14 -54.81
N ALA A 36 2.48 2.04 -54.78
CA ALA A 36 3.23 1.54 -55.96
C ALA A 36 3.35 0.00 -55.84
N PRO A 37 3.15 -0.76 -56.97
CA PRO A 37 3.28 -2.20 -56.91
C PRO A 37 4.76 -2.59 -56.82
N PHE A 38 5.19 -3.04 -55.64
CA PHE A 38 6.51 -3.61 -55.42
C PHE A 38 6.44 -5.11 -55.71
N GLN A 39 7.18 -5.57 -56.73
CA GLN A 39 7.31 -6.99 -57.06
C GLN A 39 7.99 -7.75 -55.93
N ALA A 40 7.32 -8.77 -55.44
CA ALA A 40 7.76 -9.60 -54.35
C ALA A 40 8.87 -10.56 -54.81
N SER A 41 10.10 -10.32 -54.40
CA SER A 41 11.07 -11.39 -54.20
C SER A 41 10.78 -12.05 -52.87
N ALA A 42 10.48 -13.34 -52.90
CA ALA A 42 10.11 -14.11 -51.71
C ALA A 42 11.29 -14.30 -50.77
N VAL A 43 11.51 -13.31 -49.90
CA VAL A 43 12.26 -13.51 -48.66
C VAL A 43 11.23 -13.71 -47.54
N LYS A 44 11.16 -14.93 -46.99
CA LYS A 44 10.34 -15.21 -45.81
C LYS A 44 10.66 -14.17 -44.71
N PRO A 45 9.71 -13.33 -44.28
CA PRO A 45 9.97 -12.49 -43.13
C PRO A 45 10.04 -13.41 -41.92
N GLN A 46 11.23 -13.57 -41.42
CA GLN A 46 11.43 -14.05 -40.05
C GLN A 46 10.87 -12.94 -39.17
N VAL A 47 9.64 -13.11 -38.72
CA VAL A 47 9.00 -12.26 -37.74
C VAL A 47 9.85 -12.40 -36.48
N ALA A 48 10.82 -11.50 -36.32
CA ALA A 48 11.45 -11.28 -35.04
C ALA A 48 10.29 -10.88 -34.10
N LYS A 49 9.89 -11.79 -33.21
CA LYS A 49 9.04 -11.43 -32.07
C LYS A 49 9.65 -10.14 -31.48
N PRO A 50 8.82 -9.08 -31.29
CA PRO A 50 9.31 -7.98 -30.50
C PRO A 50 9.78 -8.61 -29.19
N ALA A 51 11.07 -8.43 -28.89
CA ALA A 51 11.58 -8.69 -27.57
C ALA A 51 10.78 -7.73 -26.67
N VAL A 52 9.67 -8.25 -26.16
CA VAL A 52 9.07 -7.68 -24.97
C VAL A 52 10.23 -7.73 -24.00
N ALA A 53 10.86 -6.57 -23.78
CA ALA A 53 11.79 -6.41 -22.70
C ALA A 53 10.99 -6.88 -21.48
N GLN A 54 11.28 -8.13 -21.09
CA GLN A 54 10.86 -8.60 -19.80
C GLN A 54 11.45 -7.56 -18.87
N ALA A 55 10.58 -6.71 -18.34
CA ALA A 55 10.88 -6.00 -17.11
C ALA A 55 11.22 -7.13 -16.15
N SER A 56 12.50 -7.50 -16.15
CA SER A 56 13.06 -8.40 -15.17
C SER A 56 12.65 -7.75 -13.84
N ASP A 57 11.79 -8.45 -13.09
CA ASP A 57 11.56 -8.15 -11.69
C ASP A 57 12.94 -8.17 -11.02
N VAL A 58 13.59 -7.02 -11.02
CA VAL A 58 14.84 -6.83 -10.31
C VAL A 58 14.47 -6.87 -8.84
N LYS A 59 14.45 -8.08 -8.29
CA LYS A 59 14.31 -8.28 -6.84
C LYS A 59 15.54 -7.63 -6.22
N LEU A 60 15.36 -6.40 -5.75
CA LEU A 60 16.40 -5.70 -5.02
C LEU A 60 16.88 -6.56 -3.85
N THR A 61 18.19 -6.65 -3.69
CA THR A 61 18.78 -7.35 -2.55
C THR A 61 18.48 -6.58 -1.26
N SER A 62 18.57 -7.24 -0.11
CA SER A 62 18.40 -6.60 1.20
C SER A 62 19.32 -5.38 1.39
N ALA A 63 20.54 -5.44 0.87
CA ALA A 63 21.47 -4.32 0.89
C ALA A 63 21.02 -3.12 0.02
N GLN A 64 20.44 -3.40 -1.15
CA GLN A 64 19.90 -2.35 -2.03
C GLN A 64 18.67 -1.69 -1.41
N TRP A 65 17.79 -2.46 -0.79
CA TRP A 65 16.65 -1.93 -0.03
C TRP A 65 17.12 -1.05 1.13
N LYS A 66 18.13 -1.49 1.88
CA LYS A 66 18.70 -0.70 2.97
C LYS A 66 19.29 0.61 2.45
N HIS A 67 20.08 0.58 1.39
CA HIS A 67 20.67 1.79 0.79
C HIS A 67 19.60 2.76 0.29
N ALA A 68 18.53 2.26 -0.34
CA ALA A 68 17.39 3.07 -0.78
C ALA A 68 16.68 3.72 0.42
N ALA A 69 16.48 2.97 1.50
CA ALA A 69 15.90 3.49 2.74
C ALA A 69 16.74 4.62 3.34
N ASP A 70 18.04 4.39 3.49
CA ASP A 70 18.96 5.37 4.08
C ASP A 70 18.98 6.66 3.26
N LYS A 71 19.09 6.56 1.93
CA LYS A 71 19.03 7.71 1.02
C LYS A 71 17.71 8.48 1.12
N GLN A 72 16.59 7.76 1.20
CA GLN A 72 15.26 8.38 1.31
C GLN A 72 15.06 9.04 2.68
N ALA A 73 15.61 8.46 3.74
CA ALA A 73 15.49 8.98 5.11
C ALA A 73 16.48 10.14 5.40
N GLU A 74 17.54 10.31 4.60
CA GLU A 74 18.61 11.27 4.87
C GLU A 74 18.13 12.72 5.14
N PRO A 75 17.19 13.31 4.37
CA PRO A 75 16.68 14.64 4.65
C PRO A 75 16.00 14.75 6.02
N LEU A 76 15.20 13.74 6.38
CA LEU A 76 14.51 13.70 7.68
C LEU A 76 15.50 13.42 8.83
N LEU A 77 16.51 12.60 8.61
CA LEU A 77 17.59 12.38 9.58
C LEU A 77 18.40 13.67 9.83
N ALA A 78 18.59 14.50 8.80
CA ALA A 78 19.23 15.81 8.95
C ALA A 78 18.37 16.77 9.79
N LEU A 79 17.04 16.73 9.63
CA LEU A 79 16.11 17.50 10.46
C LEU A 79 16.06 16.95 11.90
N LEU A 80 16.06 15.62 12.05
CA LEU A 80 16.05 14.98 13.36
C LEU A 80 17.29 15.33 14.20
N ARG A 81 18.45 15.53 13.57
CA ARG A 81 19.66 16.03 14.29
C ARG A 81 19.46 17.42 14.91
N LYS A 82 18.59 18.26 14.32
CA LYS A 82 18.23 19.58 14.84
C LYS A 82 17.12 19.50 15.89
N SER A 83 16.24 18.52 15.78
CA SER A 83 15.09 18.30 16.66
C SER A 83 15.02 16.82 17.09
N PRO A 84 15.92 16.35 18.00
CA PRO A 84 16.07 14.92 18.30
C PRO A 84 14.84 14.26 18.93
N HIS A 85 13.95 15.06 19.49
CA HIS A 85 12.75 14.60 20.19
C HIS A 85 11.46 14.97 19.46
N ASP A 86 11.52 15.15 18.14
CA ASP A 86 10.30 15.37 17.35
C ASP A 86 9.64 14.01 17.03
N PRO A 87 8.46 13.71 17.61
CA PRO A 87 7.80 12.43 17.42
C PRO A 87 7.28 12.25 15.98
N LEU A 88 6.97 13.34 15.28
CA LEU A 88 6.47 13.28 13.89
C LEU A 88 7.59 12.92 12.93
N LEU A 89 8.78 13.54 13.10
CA LEU A 89 9.95 13.19 12.29
C LEU A 89 10.34 11.72 12.50
N LEU A 90 10.33 11.26 13.76
CA LEU A 90 10.61 9.86 14.07
C LEU A 90 9.61 8.92 13.40
N ALA A 91 8.31 9.24 13.44
CA ALA A 91 7.28 8.43 12.81
C ALA A 91 7.44 8.38 11.27
N GLU A 92 7.77 9.51 10.63
CA GLU A 92 7.97 9.55 9.16
C GLU A 92 9.24 8.79 8.75
N ILE A 93 10.33 8.86 9.51
CA ILE A 93 11.52 8.04 9.28
C ILE A 93 11.18 6.55 9.43
N GLY A 94 10.43 6.19 10.48
CA GLY A 94 9.95 4.82 10.68
C GLY A 94 9.14 4.31 9.49
N LYS A 95 8.30 5.16 8.90
CA LYS A 95 7.50 4.84 7.72
C LYS A 95 8.37 4.53 6.49
N ILE A 96 9.44 5.30 6.26
CA ILE A 96 10.38 5.04 5.15
C ILE A 96 11.02 3.66 5.31
N TYR A 97 11.53 3.35 6.50
CA TYR A 97 12.12 2.04 6.78
C TYR A 97 11.09 0.90 6.69
N TYR A 98 9.84 1.14 7.08
CA TYR A 98 8.75 0.17 6.93
C TYR A 98 8.46 -0.14 5.45
N GLN A 99 8.32 0.89 4.62
CA GLN A 99 8.05 0.76 3.18
C GLN A 99 9.19 0.05 2.42
N THR A 100 10.41 0.23 2.88
CA THR A 100 11.60 -0.42 2.33
C THR A 100 11.91 -1.76 3.00
N ARG A 101 10.95 -2.31 3.76
CA ARG A 101 11.03 -3.61 4.43
C ARG A 101 12.18 -3.74 5.46
N GLN A 102 12.69 -2.62 5.94
CA GLN A 102 13.68 -2.56 7.02
C GLN A 102 12.95 -2.53 8.38
N PHE A 103 12.21 -3.61 8.68
CA PHE A 103 11.28 -3.66 9.80
C PHE A 103 11.93 -3.41 11.18
N PRO A 104 13.13 -3.92 11.47
CA PRO A 104 13.79 -3.61 12.74
C PRO A 104 14.09 -2.11 12.91
N MET A 105 14.50 -1.44 11.82
CA MET A 105 14.74 0.01 11.85
C MET A 105 13.42 0.80 11.96
N ALA A 106 12.39 0.36 11.25
CA ALA A 106 11.05 0.95 11.36
C ALA A 106 10.53 0.86 12.81
N ALA A 107 10.62 -0.33 13.42
CA ALA A 107 10.20 -0.54 14.80
C ALA A 107 10.95 0.36 15.77
N LYS A 108 12.27 0.53 15.59
CA LYS A 108 13.07 1.44 16.42
C LYS A 108 12.53 2.87 16.37
N TYR A 109 12.35 3.42 15.16
CA TYR A 109 11.91 4.81 15.01
C TYR A 109 10.46 5.03 15.48
N TYR A 110 9.55 4.07 15.21
CA TYR A 110 8.19 4.14 15.74
C TYR A 110 8.17 4.04 17.27
N ALA A 111 8.99 3.16 17.88
CA ALA A 111 9.09 3.05 19.33
C ALA A 111 9.62 4.35 19.97
N ASP A 112 10.62 4.98 19.36
CA ASP A 112 11.13 6.27 19.82
C ASP A 112 10.07 7.38 19.71
N SER A 113 9.28 7.38 18.64
CA SER A 113 8.16 8.32 18.44
C SER A 113 7.11 8.18 19.54
N VAL A 114 6.60 6.96 19.78
CA VAL A 114 5.52 6.71 20.77
C VAL A 114 5.98 6.86 22.21
N ARG A 115 7.27 6.75 22.47
CA ARG A 115 7.85 7.02 23.79
C ARG A 115 7.79 8.52 24.12
N ILE A 116 7.93 9.39 23.13
CA ILE A 116 7.85 10.85 23.32
C ILE A 116 6.39 11.28 23.36
N LYS A 117 5.60 10.81 22.41
CA LYS A 117 4.17 11.11 22.31
C LYS A 117 3.40 9.85 21.92
N PRO A 118 2.67 9.22 22.86
CA PRO A 118 1.81 8.10 22.56
C PRO A 118 0.76 8.47 21.51
N ASP A 119 0.67 7.66 20.44
CA ASP A 119 -0.26 7.85 19.32
C ASP A 119 -0.73 6.47 18.84
N ALA A 120 -2.05 6.27 18.79
CA ALA A 120 -2.63 4.98 18.44
C ALA A 120 -2.27 4.53 17.01
N VAL A 121 -2.21 5.48 16.06
CA VAL A 121 -1.87 5.17 14.65
C VAL A 121 -0.41 4.74 14.54
N VAL A 122 0.50 5.42 15.24
CA VAL A 122 1.93 5.07 15.24
C VAL A 122 2.15 3.73 15.96
N LEU A 123 1.43 3.46 17.07
CA LEU A 123 1.46 2.17 17.76
C LEU A 123 0.99 1.02 16.88
N VAL A 124 -0.03 1.23 16.04
CA VAL A 124 -0.45 0.22 15.05
C VAL A 124 0.66 -0.06 14.04
N LYS A 125 1.33 0.97 13.53
CA LYS A 125 2.48 0.80 12.62
C LYS A 125 3.66 0.11 13.29
N LEU A 126 3.93 0.43 14.56
CA LEU A 126 4.95 -0.23 15.38
C LEU A 126 4.66 -1.73 15.49
N GLY A 127 3.42 -2.08 15.83
CA GLY A 127 2.99 -3.48 15.88
C GLY A 127 3.17 -4.20 14.54
N GLY A 128 2.80 -3.53 13.43
CA GLY A 128 3.03 -4.06 12.09
C GLY A 128 4.52 -4.28 11.78
N ALA A 129 5.39 -3.37 12.21
CA ALA A 129 6.84 -3.52 12.05
C ALA A 129 7.40 -4.69 12.85
N TYR A 130 6.93 -4.90 14.08
CA TYR A 130 7.30 -6.06 14.89
C TYR A 130 6.82 -7.37 14.26
N HIS A 131 5.56 -7.44 13.84
CA HIS A 131 4.99 -8.63 13.19
C HIS A 131 5.76 -9.02 11.93
N LEU A 132 5.98 -8.08 11.01
CA LEU A 132 6.75 -8.33 9.79
C LEU A 132 8.24 -8.58 10.05
N GLY A 133 8.74 -8.17 11.22
CA GLY A 133 10.06 -8.51 11.74
C GLY A 133 10.13 -9.87 12.45
N GLY A 134 8.99 -10.57 12.60
CA GLY A 134 8.90 -11.90 13.22
C GLY A 134 8.70 -11.89 14.74
N ASP A 135 8.37 -10.75 15.35
CA ASP A 135 8.15 -10.62 16.80
C ASP A 135 6.67 -10.33 17.10
N ASP A 136 5.87 -11.40 17.08
CA ASP A 136 4.43 -11.30 17.30
C ASP A 136 4.05 -10.87 18.72
N ASP A 137 4.85 -11.19 19.71
CA ASP A 137 4.57 -10.79 21.09
C ASP A 137 4.71 -9.27 21.28
N LYS A 138 5.76 -8.66 20.71
CA LYS A 138 5.89 -7.21 20.70
C LYS A 138 4.82 -6.55 19.82
N ALA A 139 4.44 -7.19 18.71
CA ALA A 139 3.36 -6.70 17.87
C ALA A 139 2.04 -6.62 18.66
N LEU A 140 1.65 -7.70 19.31
CA LEU A 140 0.45 -7.73 20.16
C LEU A 140 0.50 -6.71 21.30
N SER A 141 1.67 -6.54 21.95
CA SER A 141 1.87 -5.53 22.98
C SER A 141 1.62 -4.11 22.45
N ALA A 142 2.16 -3.79 21.28
CA ALA A 142 1.99 -2.48 20.64
C ALA A 142 0.52 -2.23 20.23
N TRP A 143 -0.16 -3.21 19.63
CA TRP A 143 -1.57 -3.07 19.25
C TRP A 143 -2.50 -2.99 20.47
N ASN A 144 -2.23 -3.76 21.52
CA ASN A 144 -2.97 -3.61 22.79
C ASN A 144 -2.72 -2.23 23.41
N HIS A 145 -1.54 -1.64 23.25
CA HIS A 145 -1.32 -0.25 23.65
C HIS A 145 -2.13 0.72 22.79
N ALA A 146 -2.20 0.51 21.47
CA ALA A 146 -3.08 1.30 20.61
C ALA A 146 -4.54 1.24 21.07
N LEU A 147 -5.05 0.04 21.43
CA LEU A 147 -6.42 -0.12 21.93
C LEU A 147 -6.65 0.54 23.31
N ARG A 148 -5.63 0.75 24.12
CA ARG A 148 -5.77 1.56 25.35
C ARG A 148 -5.96 3.05 25.06
N LEU A 149 -5.45 3.56 23.94
CA LEU A 149 -5.64 4.94 23.51
C LEU A 149 -6.92 5.12 22.68
N ASP A 150 -7.22 4.15 21.83
CA ASP A 150 -8.40 4.09 20.97
C ASP A 150 -8.95 2.66 20.97
N SER A 151 -9.90 2.39 21.86
CA SER A 151 -10.45 1.05 22.09
C SER A 151 -11.17 0.45 20.87
N ASN A 152 -11.52 1.27 19.90
CA ASN A 152 -12.23 0.88 18.68
C ASN A 152 -11.35 0.95 17.42
N ASN A 153 -10.04 1.08 17.59
CA ASN A 153 -9.11 1.17 16.47
C ASN A 153 -9.22 -0.08 15.56
N PRO A 154 -9.72 0.07 14.33
CA PRO A 154 -10.04 -1.09 13.50
C PRO A 154 -8.79 -1.85 13.03
N ASP A 155 -7.68 -1.15 12.77
CA ASP A 155 -6.46 -1.80 12.33
C ASP A 155 -5.82 -2.60 13.46
N ALA A 156 -5.83 -2.10 14.70
CA ALA A 156 -5.36 -2.84 15.86
C ALA A 156 -6.21 -4.11 16.08
N LEU A 157 -7.54 -3.98 16.06
CA LEU A 157 -8.46 -5.11 16.22
C LEU A 157 -8.29 -6.16 15.12
N PHE A 158 -8.13 -5.72 13.86
CA PHE A 158 -7.89 -6.63 12.75
C PHE A 158 -6.59 -7.42 12.93
N ASN A 159 -5.50 -6.72 13.23
CA ASN A 159 -4.16 -7.32 13.33
C ASN A 159 -4.04 -8.24 14.55
N ILE A 160 -4.62 -7.87 15.69
CA ILE A 160 -4.67 -8.74 16.88
C ILE A 160 -5.41 -10.04 16.54
N GLY A 161 -6.58 -9.95 15.90
CA GLY A 161 -7.33 -11.12 15.48
C GLY A 161 -6.52 -12.01 14.55
N PHE A 162 -5.81 -11.42 13.59
CA PHE A 162 -4.98 -12.15 12.64
C PHE A 162 -3.84 -12.93 13.33
N VAL A 163 -3.08 -12.28 14.20
CA VAL A 163 -1.95 -12.93 14.90
C VAL A 163 -2.46 -13.94 15.93
N LYS A 164 -3.55 -13.66 16.63
CA LYS A 164 -4.17 -14.60 17.56
C LYS A 164 -4.61 -15.87 16.87
N TRP A 165 -5.18 -15.75 15.66
CA TRP A 165 -5.56 -16.94 14.88
C TRP A 165 -4.34 -17.68 14.31
N HIS A 166 -3.56 -17.02 13.44
CA HIS A 166 -2.52 -17.67 12.65
C HIS A 166 -1.22 -17.92 13.42
N GLY A 167 -0.86 -16.99 14.33
CA GLY A 167 0.38 -17.08 15.08
C GLY A 167 0.27 -17.90 16.37
N GLN A 168 -0.82 -17.72 17.13
CA GLN A 168 -0.97 -18.33 18.45
C GLN A 168 -2.05 -19.42 18.54
N GLY A 169 -2.82 -19.65 17.50
CA GLY A 169 -3.94 -20.61 17.51
C GLY A 169 -5.09 -20.24 18.46
N ASP A 170 -5.06 -19.01 19.04
CA ASP A 170 -6.06 -18.53 19.96
C ASP A 170 -7.30 -18.01 19.21
N ARG A 171 -8.10 -18.96 18.74
CA ARG A 171 -9.32 -18.69 17.97
C ARG A 171 -10.34 -17.84 18.73
N LYS A 172 -10.46 -18.08 20.04
CA LYS A 172 -11.44 -17.34 20.86
C LYS A 172 -11.10 -15.86 20.91
N ALA A 173 -9.85 -15.52 21.14
CA ALA A 173 -9.40 -14.12 21.14
C ALA A 173 -9.51 -13.48 19.74
N ALA A 174 -9.20 -14.23 18.67
CA ALA A 174 -9.35 -13.75 17.30
C ALA A 174 -10.80 -13.40 16.97
N ILE A 175 -11.74 -14.31 17.28
CA ILE A 175 -13.18 -14.09 17.08
C ILE A 175 -13.63 -12.85 17.85
N ALA A 176 -13.24 -12.70 19.12
CA ALA A 176 -13.62 -11.54 19.95
C ALA A 176 -13.14 -10.23 19.34
N ALA A 177 -11.88 -10.16 18.89
CA ALA A 177 -11.31 -8.96 18.27
C ALA A 177 -12.05 -8.59 16.97
N TRP A 178 -12.30 -9.55 16.08
CA TRP A 178 -12.99 -9.29 14.82
C TRP A 178 -14.47 -8.97 14.99
N GLN A 179 -15.17 -9.57 15.97
CA GLN A 179 -16.54 -9.20 16.32
C GLN A 179 -16.61 -7.76 16.83
N GLN A 180 -15.67 -7.36 17.69
CA GLN A 180 -15.57 -5.97 18.14
C GLN A 180 -15.33 -5.02 16.96
N LEU A 181 -14.41 -5.36 16.03
CA LEU A 181 -14.16 -4.55 14.83
C LEU A 181 -15.44 -4.32 14.04
N LEU A 182 -16.19 -5.39 13.70
CA LEU A 182 -17.41 -5.28 12.91
C LEU A 182 -18.52 -4.53 13.64
N LYS A 183 -18.61 -4.65 14.95
CA LYS A 183 -19.57 -3.95 15.78
C LYS A 183 -19.30 -2.44 15.82
N THR A 184 -18.06 -2.05 16.00
CA THR A 184 -17.68 -0.64 16.17
C THR A 184 -17.41 0.07 14.86
N ASN A 185 -17.06 -0.68 13.79
CA ASN A 185 -16.74 -0.16 12.47
C ASN A 185 -17.53 -0.90 11.37
N PRO A 186 -18.85 -0.72 11.30
CA PRO A 186 -19.73 -1.51 10.39
C PRO A 186 -19.40 -1.28 8.91
N ASN A 187 -18.83 -0.14 8.56
CA ASN A 187 -18.45 0.22 7.18
C ASN A 187 -16.95 0.05 6.91
N HIS A 188 -16.26 -0.79 7.70
CA HIS A 188 -14.83 -1.00 7.51
C HIS A 188 -14.51 -1.58 6.11
N PRO A 189 -13.49 -1.07 5.37
CA PRO A 189 -13.20 -1.53 4.01
C PRO A 189 -12.92 -3.04 3.89
N LYS A 190 -12.36 -3.65 4.96
CA LYS A 190 -12.09 -5.08 5.02
C LYS A 190 -13.24 -5.91 5.64
N ARG A 191 -14.46 -5.35 5.73
CA ARG A 191 -15.60 -6.03 6.35
C ARG A 191 -15.79 -7.45 5.83
N ALA A 192 -15.88 -7.62 4.51
CA ALA A 192 -16.10 -8.93 3.90
C ALA A 192 -14.98 -9.93 4.25
N GLN A 193 -13.73 -9.47 4.24
CA GLN A 193 -12.59 -10.29 4.64
C GLN A 193 -12.69 -10.72 6.12
N VAL A 194 -13.09 -9.80 7.00
CA VAL A 194 -13.24 -10.10 8.44
C VAL A 194 -14.39 -11.08 8.67
N GLU A 195 -15.50 -10.94 7.96
CA GLU A 195 -16.64 -11.87 8.03
C GLU A 195 -16.24 -13.29 7.58
N GLU A 196 -15.43 -13.39 6.53
CA GLU A 196 -14.88 -14.67 6.07
C GLU A 196 -13.96 -15.30 7.11
N LEU A 197 -13.00 -14.54 7.66
CA LEU A 197 -12.11 -14.99 8.73
C LEU A 197 -12.88 -15.47 9.97
N LEU A 198 -13.95 -14.76 10.34
CA LEU A 198 -14.84 -15.15 11.43
C LEU A 198 -15.56 -16.47 11.14
N ALA A 199 -16.05 -16.66 9.91
CA ALA A 199 -16.70 -17.90 9.51
C ALA A 199 -15.72 -19.09 9.60
N GLN A 200 -14.52 -18.93 9.06
CA GLN A 200 -13.45 -19.93 9.14
C GLN A 200 -13.08 -20.25 10.60
N ALA A 201 -12.95 -19.22 11.46
CA ALA A 201 -12.61 -19.39 12.87
C ALA A 201 -13.69 -20.18 13.63
N ARG A 202 -14.96 -19.99 13.30
CA ARG A 202 -16.08 -20.71 13.92
C ARG A 202 -16.16 -22.17 13.46
N GLN A 203 -16.02 -22.43 12.17
CA GLN A 203 -16.06 -23.80 11.62
C GLN A 203 -15.01 -24.72 12.24
N HIS A 204 -13.79 -24.20 12.46
CA HIS A 204 -12.73 -24.98 13.12
C HIS A 204 -12.95 -25.17 14.62
N SER A 205 -13.90 -24.44 15.25
CA SER A 205 -14.27 -24.68 16.66
C SER A 205 -15.23 -25.84 16.85
N GLU A 206 -15.92 -26.24 15.79
CA GLU A 206 -16.94 -27.30 15.82
C GLU A 206 -16.39 -28.69 15.46
N THR A 207 -15.16 -28.78 14.95
CA THR A 207 -14.52 -30.07 14.70
C THR A 207 -13.79 -30.50 15.97
N PRO A 208 -14.30 -31.48 16.75
CA PRO A 208 -13.54 -32.08 17.84
C PRO A 208 -12.28 -32.70 17.22
N LEU A 209 -11.14 -32.57 17.88
CA LEU A 209 -9.96 -33.35 17.54
C LEU A 209 -10.44 -34.83 17.59
N ALA A 210 -10.57 -35.42 16.41
CA ALA A 210 -10.83 -36.88 16.32
C ALA A 210 -9.77 -37.56 17.16
N GLY A 211 -10.25 -38.25 18.20
CA GLY A 211 -9.42 -38.83 19.21
C GLY A 211 -8.40 -39.81 18.59
N ASN A 212 -7.19 -39.70 19.05
CA ASN A 212 -6.28 -40.85 19.02
C ASN A 212 -6.86 -41.87 20.01
N GLU A 213 -7.55 -42.89 19.48
CA GLU A 213 -7.63 -44.20 20.09
C GLU A 213 -6.44 -45.05 19.62
#